data_693f8b41bd597861597a8aefa8577611
#
_entry.id   693f8b41bd597861597a8aefa8577611
#
_cell.length_a   1.000
_cell.length_b   1.000
_cell.length_c   1.000
_cell.angle_alpha   90.00
_cell.angle_beta   90.00
_cell.angle_gamma   90.00
#
_symmetry.space_group_name_H-M   'P 1'
#
loop_
_entity.id
_entity.type
_entity.pdbx_description
1 polymer ?
#
loop_
_entity_poly.entity_id
_entity_poly.type
_entity_poly.pdbx_seq_one_letter_code
_entity_poly.pdbx_strand_id
1 'polypeptide(L)' 'MNENRMQVLQMLAAGLGNKEIAGRLNISDHTAKFHVASILGKLGAGTRTEAVALGIRRGLVLL' A
#
# COMPACT_ATOMS: atom_id res chain seq x y z
N MET A 1 1.77 -9.73 7.40
CA MET A 1 2.15 -8.36 6.99
C MET A 1 2.21 -7.47 8.22
N ASN A 2 3.21 -6.61 8.35
CA ASN A 2 3.33 -5.78 9.55
C ASN A 2 2.40 -4.56 9.49
N GLU A 3 2.30 -3.85 10.62
CA GLU A 3 1.39 -2.72 10.76
C GLU A 3 1.66 -1.59 9.77
N ASN A 4 2.95 -1.27 9.52
CA ASN A 4 3.31 -0.22 8.58
C ASN A 4 2.85 -0.56 7.16
N ARG A 5 3.00 -1.80 6.75
CA ARG A 5 2.54 -2.25 5.43
C ARG A 5 1.02 -2.26 5.34
N MET A 6 0.35 -2.62 6.43
CA MET A 6 -1.11 -2.58 6.50
C MET A 6 -1.62 -1.16 6.31
N GLN A 7 -0.98 -0.16 6.94
CA GLN A 7 -1.33 1.24 6.75
C GLN A 7 -1.18 1.68 5.30
N VAL A 8 -0.07 1.32 4.67
CA VAL A 8 0.17 1.69 3.26
C VAL A 8 -0.85 1.02 2.35
N LEU A 9 -1.16 -0.24 2.60
CA LEU A 9 -2.16 -0.96 1.82
C LEU A 9 -3.54 -0.28 1.95
N GLN A 10 -3.90 0.15 3.15
CA GLN A 10 -5.14 0.88 3.39
C GLN A 10 -5.16 2.22 2.64
N MET A 11 -4.02 2.90 2.57
CA MET A 11 -3.89 4.14 1.80
C MET A 11 -4.05 3.89 0.30
N LEU A 12 -3.49 2.80 -0.20
CA LEU A 12 -3.70 2.41 -1.60
C LEU A 12 -5.18 2.16 -1.89
N ALA A 13 -5.87 1.51 -0.97
CA ALA A 13 -7.30 1.26 -1.09
C ALA A 13 -8.11 2.57 -1.12
N ALA A 14 -7.62 3.59 -0.44
CA ALA A 14 -8.23 4.93 -0.43
C ALA A 14 -7.87 5.74 -1.68
N GLY A 15 -7.05 5.20 -2.57
CA GLY A 15 -6.68 5.88 -3.81
C GLY A 15 -5.52 6.86 -3.70
N LEU A 16 -4.75 6.82 -2.61
CA LEU A 16 -3.63 7.73 -2.43
C LEU A 16 -2.45 7.37 -3.34
N GLY A 17 -1.86 8.40 -3.95
CA GLY A 17 -0.62 8.24 -4.71
C GLY A 17 0.61 8.28 -3.79
N ASN A 18 1.79 8.02 -4.35
CA ASN A 18 3.04 7.96 -3.58
C ASN A 18 3.31 9.25 -2.79
N LYS A 19 3.09 10.39 -3.41
CA LYS A 19 3.33 11.68 -2.77
C LYS A 19 2.44 11.90 -1.56
N GLU A 20 1.18 11.52 -1.67
CA GLU A 20 0.22 11.64 -0.57
C GLU A 20 0.56 10.69 0.57
N ILE A 21 0.96 9.46 0.22
CA ILE A 21 1.41 8.47 1.21
C ILE A 21 2.64 9.01 1.93
N ALA A 22 3.61 9.55 1.19
CA ALA A 22 4.82 10.13 1.75
C ALA A 22 4.49 11.25 2.74
N GLY A 23 3.56 12.13 2.38
CA GLY A 23 3.14 13.23 3.25
C GLY A 23 2.49 12.73 4.55
N ARG A 24 1.66 11.71 4.45
CA ARG A 24 0.97 11.16 5.63
C ARG A 24 1.91 10.42 6.57
N LEU A 25 2.91 9.75 6.02
CA LEU A 25 3.87 8.98 6.81
C LEU A 25 5.10 9.79 7.20
N ASN A 26 5.20 11.03 6.73
CA ASN A 26 6.34 11.90 6.97
C ASN A 26 7.67 11.26 6.50
N ILE A 27 7.64 10.73 5.28
CA ILE A 27 8.80 10.10 4.62
C ILE A 27 8.96 10.72 3.24
N SER A 28 10.06 10.41 2.56
CA SER A 28 10.29 10.88 1.20
C SER A 28 9.39 10.13 0.20
N ASP A 29 9.15 10.75 -0.96
CA ASP A 29 8.42 10.11 -2.06
C ASP A 29 9.11 8.83 -2.48
N HIS A 30 10.44 8.84 -2.50
CA HIS A 30 11.25 7.66 -2.84
C HIS A 30 11.00 6.51 -1.87
N THR A 31 10.99 6.80 -0.57
CA THR A 31 10.71 5.79 0.46
C THR A 31 9.28 5.27 0.35
N ALA A 32 8.32 6.14 0.07
CA ALA A 32 6.94 5.73 -0.15
C ALA A 32 6.84 4.77 -1.33
N LYS A 33 7.55 5.05 -2.42
CA LYS A 33 7.60 4.18 -3.59
C LYS A 33 8.14 2.80 -3.22
N PHE A 34 9.17 2.75 -2.37
CA PHE A 34 9.73 1.50 -1.87
C PHE A 34 8.71 0.70 -1.08
N HIS A 35 7.97 1.35 -0.18
CA HIS A 35 6.95 0.68 0.61
C HIS A 35 5.85 0.09 -0.28
N VAL A 36 5.41 0.85 -1.27
CA VAL A 36 4.39 0.38 -2.21
C VAL A 36 4.90 -0.85 -2.98
N ALA A 37 6.11 -0.77 -3.52
CA ALA A 37 6.71 -1.89 -4.25
C ALA A 37 6.84 -3.13 -3.36
N SER A 38 7.24 -2.94 -2.11
CA SER A 38 7.37 -4.03 -1.14
C SER A 38 6.03 -4.73 -0.90
N ILE A 39 4.96 -3.96 -0.76
CA ILE A 39 3.61 -4.50 -0.56
C ILE A 39 3.15 -5.29 -1.77
N LEU A 40 3.34 -4.74 -2.96
CA LEU A 40 2.99 -5.44 -4.19
C LEU A 40 3.73 -6.79 -4.27
N GLY A 41 5.02 -6.78 -3.97
CA GLY A 41 5.82 -8.00 -3.95
C GLY A 41 5.33 -9.02 -2.93
N LYS A 42 4.98 -8.57 -1.74
CA LYS A 42 4.48 -9.45 -0.66
C LYS A 42 3.16 -10.10 -1.04
N LEU A 43 2.29 -9.38 -1.73
CA LEU A 43 0.99 -9.89 -2.14
C LEU A 43 1.03 -10.67 -3.46
N GLY A 44 2.13 -10.61 -4.18
CA GLY A 44 2.23 -11.18 -5.51
C GLY A 44 1.41 -10.40 -6.53
N ALA A 45 1.25 -9.09 -6.31
CA ALA A 45 0.46 -8.21 -7.16
C ALA A 45 1.34 -7.50 -8.17
N GLY A 46 0.85 -7.38 -9.41
CA GLY A 46 1.54 -6.65 -10.46
C GLY A 46 1.20 -5.17 -10.50
N THR A 47 0.09 -4.77 -9.90
CA THR A 47 -0.38 -3.39 -9.88
C THR A 47 -0.99 -3.03 -8.54
N ARG A 48 -1.15 -1.72 -8.29
CA ARG A 48 -1.82 -1.23 -7.07
C ARG A 48 -3.25 -1.74 -6.98
N THR A 49 -3.97 -1.70 -8.09
CA THR A 49 -5.36 -2.17 -8.15
C THR A 49 -5.45 -3.65 -7.76
N GLU A 50 -4.55 -4.46 -8.28
CA GLU A 50 -4.49 -5.87 -7.94
C GLU A 50 -4.15 -6.06 -6.46
N ALA A 51 -3.21 -5.28 -5.94
CA ALA A 51 -2.84 -5.34 -4.51
C ALA A 51 -4.04 -5.04 -3.62
N VAL A 52 -4.83 -4.03 -3.95
CA VAL A 52 -6.05 -3.68 -3.20
C VAL A 52 -7.06 -4.82 -3.28
N ALA A 53 -7.29 -5.36 -4.47
CA ALA A 53 -8.23 -6.48 -4.65
C ALA A 53 -7.82 -7.70 -3.82
N LEU A 54 -6.53 -8.04 -3.84
CA LEU A 54 -6.00 -9.15 -3.04
C LEU A 54 -6.10 -8.85 -1.55
N GLY A 55 -5.84 -7.61 -1.15
CA GLY A 55 -5.97 -7.19 0.24
C GLY A 55 -7.38 -7.32 0.76
N ILE A 56 -8.36 -6.93 -0.04
CA ILE A 56 -9.79 -7.09 0.31
C ILE A 56 -10.13 -8.58 0.45
N ARG A 57 -9.72 -9.37 -0.54
CA ARG A 57 -10.02 -10.81 -0.56
C ARG A 57 -9.45 -11.54 0.65
N ARG A 58 -8.28 -11.11 1.12
CA ARG A 58 -7.59 -11.73 2.26
C ARG A 58 -7.95 -11.11 3.60
N GLY A 59 -8.89 -10.15 3.60
CA GLY A 59 -9.31 -9.47 4.82
C GLY A 59 -8.28 -8.50 5.40
N LEU A 60 -7.33 -8.05 4.59
CA LEU A 60 -6.28 -7.11 5.01
C LEU A 60 -6.71 -5.65 4.85
N VAL A 61 -7.71 -5.39 4.03
CA VAL A 61 -8.23 -4.04 3.77
C VAL A 61 -9.65 -3.98 4.30
N LEU A 62 -9.91 -2.94 5.08
CA LEU A 62 -11.26 -2.66 5.60
C LEU A 62 -11.92 -1.63 4.69
N LEU A 63 -13.12 -1.93 4.26
CA LEU A 63 -13.91 -1.04 3.42
C LEU A 63 -14.92 -0.23 4.22
#